data_f01c1e28a2fd20814fa1eac6478dd9ed
#
_entry.id   f01c1e28a2fd20814fa1eac6478dd9ed
#
_cell.length_a   1.000
_cell.length_b   1.000
_cell.length_c   1.000
_cell.angle_alpha   90.00
_cell.angle_beta   90.00
_cell.angle_gamma   90.00
#
_symmetry.space_group_name_H-M   'P 1'
#
loop_
_entity.id
_entity.type
_entity.pdbx_description
1 polymer ?
#
loop_
_entity_poly.entity_id
_entity_poly.type
_entity_poly.pdbx_seq_one_letter_code
_entity_poly.pdbx_strand_id
1 'polypeptide(L)'
;MAIHHLHNKLRGMYRGIAHRNNIKSRQARSAIVNFSEKVGLVYFGSVDQHSDDHHIIRGLTASANHQDEHYAVGTYEGYDVSIVNRMDTTEDSTGRLRSHSWLILEINLRHGADLPHIFMGMHEHKDSPYSKLFITHPSMQRVPLGTFEPYNQEFIARYSLFAHASHFIQVERYFNANVTKVIAAHFWPLSVEVNEGALYIYADNQPVTIRLLDAMLKNGTWLAKQLDSQSID
;
A
#
# COMPACT_ATOMS: atom_id res chain seq x y z
N MET A 1 -41.29 1.84 -23.35
CA MET A 1 -40.04 1.81 -24.13
C MET A 1 -38.80 2.38 -23.39
N ALA A 2 -38.88 3.41 -22.55
CA ALA A 2 -37.74 4.01 -21.88
C ALA A 2 -37.02 3.10 -20.84
N ILE A 3 -37.74 2.27 -20.11
CA ILE A 3 -37.20 1.39 -19.07
C ILE A 3 -36.31 0.27 -19.66
N HIS A 4 -36.70 -0.26 -20.83
CA HIS A 4 -35.91 -1.30 -21.48
C HIS A 4 -34.55 -0.78 -22.02
N HIS A 5 -34.51 0.49 -22.43
CA HIS A 5 -33.29 1.12 -22.95
C HIS A 5 -32.29 1.40 -21.82
N LEU A 6 -32.79 1.80 -20.66
CA LEU A 6 -31.98 2.03 -19.46
C LEU A 6 -31.35 0.72 -18.94
N HIS A 7 -32.12 -0.36 -18.92
CA HIS A 7 -31.67 -1.68 -18.48
C HIS A 7 -30.57 -2.26 -19.39
N ASN A 8 -30.70 -2.09 -20.68
CA ASN A 8 -29.68 -2.54 -21.65
C ASN A 8 -28.39 -1.70 -21.58
N LYS A 9 -28.52 -0.40 -21.33
CA LYS A 9 -27.35 0.49 -21.14
C LYS A 9 -26.57 0.18 -19.86
N LEU A 10 -27.27 -0.08 -18.75
CA LEU A 10 -26.68 -0.52 -17.49
C LEU A 10 -26.00 -1.89 -17.64
N ARG A 11 -26.65 -2.86 -18.32
CA ARG A 11 -26.07 -4.19 -18.58
C ARG A 11 -24.82 -4.13 -19.46
N GLY A 12 -24.78 -3.22 -20.44
CA GLY A 12 -23.60 -2.95 -21.28
C GLY A 12 -22.45 -2.34 -20.49
N MET A 13 -22.74 -1.40 -19.59
CA MET A 13 -21.73 -0.80 -18.70
C MET A 13 -21.17 -1.84 -17.70
N TYR A 14 -22.02 -2.66 -17.09
CA TYR A 14 -21.57 -3.73 -16.18
C TYR A 14 -20.68 -4.76 -16.90
N ARG A 15 -21.04 -5.16 -18.13
CA ARG A 15 -20.20 -6.07 -18.93
C ARG A 15 -18.85 -5.45 -19.31
N GLY A 16 -18.82 -4.16 -19.64
CA GLY A 16 -17.59 -3.44 -19.97
C GLY A 16 -16.64 -3.33 -18.78
N ILE A 17 -17.17 -3.04 -17.60
CA ILE A 17 -16.41 -2.94 -16.35
C ILE A 17 -15.90 -4.34 -15.94
N ALA A 18 -16.74 -5.35 -15.96
CA ALA A 18 -16.35 -6.73 -15.63
C ALA A 18 -15.28 -7.28 -16.59
N HIS A 19 -15.40 -6.98 -17.90
CA HIS A 19 -14.38 -7.41 -18.87
C HIS A 19 -13.03 -6.71 -18.67
N ARG A 20 -13.04 -5.41 -18.38
CA ARG A 20 -11.84 -4.62 -18.13
C ARG A 20 -11.13 -5.04 -16.85
N ASN A 21 -11.89 -5.34 -15.79
CA ASN A 21 -11.36 -5.87 -14.54
C ASN A 21 -10.75 -7.27 -14.74
N ASN A 22 -11.37 -8.12 -15.55
CA ASN A 22 -10.86 -9.46 -15.85
C ASN A 22 -9.52 -9.44 -16.61
N ILE A 23 -9.31 -8.47 -17.53
CA ILE A 23 -8.02 -8.32 -18.23
C ILE A 23 -6.94 -7.83 -17.25
N LYS A 24 -7.24 -6.82 -16.43
CA LYS A 24 -6.30 -6.30 -15.42
C LYS A 24 -5.92 -7.38 -14.41
N SER A 25 -6.89 -8.15 -13.92
CA SER A 25 -6.67 -9.26 -12.98
C SER A 25 -5.78 -10.35 -13.61
N ARG A 26 -5.98 -10.70 -14.88
CA ARG A 26 -5.10 -11.65 -15.59
C ARG A 26 -3.68 -11.16 -15.76
N GLN A 27 -3.48 -9.87 -16.05
CA GLN A 27 -2.16 -9.25 -16.14
C GLN A 27 -1.46 -9.24 -14.79
N ALA A 28 -2.20 -8.84 -13.73
CA ALA A 28 -1.70 -8.86 -12.35
C ALA A 28 -1.29 -10.28 -11.94
N ARG A 29 -2.15 -11.28 -12.20
CA ARG A 29 -1.83 -12.69 -11.95
C ARG A 29 -0.54 -13.12 -12.61
N SER A 30 -0.41 -12.88 -13.92
CA SER A 30 0.81 -13.28 -14.66
C SER A 30 2.07 -12.60 -14.10
N ALA A 31 1.98 -11.31 -13.77
CA ALA A 31 3.10 -10.58 -13.21
C ALA A 31 3.50 -11.11 -11.82
N ILE A 32 2.53 -11.36 -10.93
CA ILE A 32 2.80 -11.84 -9.58
C ILE A 32 3.31 -13.28 -9.60
N VAL A 33 2.74 -14.18 -10.41
CA VAL A 33 3.22 -15.56 -10.55
C VAL A 33 4.68 -15.58 -11.02
N ASN A 34 4.98 -14.93 -12.13
CA ASN A 34 6.35 -14.91 -12.70
C ASN A 34 7.35 -14.24 -11.74
N PHE A 35 6.90 -13.21 -11.02
CA PHE A 35 7.73 -12.55 -10.02
C PHE A 35 7.99 -13.48 -8.82
N SER A 36 6.95 -14.14 -8.31
CA SER A 36 7.06 -15.08 -7.18
C SER A 36 8.03 -16.21 -7.49
N GLU A 37 7.94 -16.82 -8.68
CA GLU A 37 8.89 -17.85 -9.13
C GLU A 37 10.32 -17.31 -9.17
N LYS A 38 10.52 -16.08 -9.67
CA LYS A 38 11.83 -15.43 -9.77
C LYS A 38 12.50 -15.23 -8.41
N VAL A 39 11.72 -14.84 -7.38
CA VAL A 39 12.26 -14.47 -6.05
C VAL A 39 12.05 -15.55 -4.98
N GLY A 40 11.47 -16.70 -5.32
CA GLY A 40 11.27 -17.82 -4.41
C GLY A 40 10.06 -17.68 -3.49
N LEU A 41 9.05 -16.88 -3.85
CA LEU A 41 7.78 -16.83 -3.14
C LEU A 41 6.81 -17.91 -3.64
N VAL A 42 5.89 -18.32 -2.79
CA VAL A 42 4.80 -19.25 -3.12
C VAL A 42 3.54 -18.46 -3.45
N TYR A 43 2.96 -18.71 -4.62
CA TYR A 43 1.72 -18.10 -5.07
C TYR A 43 0.52 -18.96 -4.71
N PHE A 44 -0.49 -18.39 -4.02
CA PHE A 44 -1.70 -19.08 -3.56
C PHE A 44 -2.98 -18.75 -4.34
N GLY A 45 -2.93 -17.78 -5.24
CA GLY A 45 -4.13 -17.36 -5.99
C GLY A 45 -5.04 -16.43 -5.18
N SER A 46 -6.35 -16.63 -5.32
CA SER A 46 -7.35 -15.89 -4.54
C SER A 46 -7.49 -16.55 -3.17
N VAL A 47 -7.59 -15.74 -2.14
CA VAL A 47 -7.87 -16.20 -0.79
C VAL A 47 -9.29 -15.80 -0.44
N ASP A 48 -10.15 -16.76 -0.20
CA ASP A 48 -11.52 -16.52 0.25
C ASP A 48 -11.49 -16.01 1.70
N GLN A 49 -11.78 -14.72 1.85
CA GLN A 49 -11.89 -14.07 3.16
C GLN A 49 -13.31 -14.25 3.68
N HIS A 50 -13.65 -15.45 4.15
CA HIS A 50 -14.97 -15.73 4.72
C HIS A 50 -15.04 -15.49 6.25
N SER A 51 -13.94 -15.10 6.89
CA SER A 51 -13.93 -14.74 8.31
C SER A 51 -13.06 -13.52 8.56
N ASP A 52 -13.59 -12.54 9.28
CA ASP A 52 -12.88 -11.34 9.75
C ASP A 52 -11.67 -11.67 10.66
N ASP A 53 -11.55 -12.93 11.11
CA ASP A 53 -10.48 -13.37 12.01
C ASP A 53 -9.16 -13.67 11.30
N HIS A 54 -9.13 -13.73 9.96
CA HIS A 54 -7.93 -14.06 9.19
C HIS A 54 -7.59 -12.99 8.16
N HIS A 55 -7.24 -11.81 8.63
CA HIS A 55 -6.59 -10.82 7.78
C HIS A 55 -5.21 -11.34 7.39
N ILE A 56 -5.11 -11.89 6.17
CA ILE A 56 -3.85 -12.43 5.64
C ILE A 56 -2.83 -11.30 5.43
N ILE A 57 -3.28 -10.17 4.90
CA ILE A 57 -2.52 -8.93 4.89
C ILE A 57 -3.40 -7.85 5.50
N ARG A 58 -2.96 -7.28 6.60
CA ARG A 58 -3.51 -6.05 7.16
C ARG A 58 -3.19 -4.90 6.20
N GLY A 59 -3.20 -3.72 6.60
CA GLY A 59 -2.90 -2.57 5.77
C GLY A 59 -4.14 -1.88 5.22
N LEU A 60 -3.90 -0.81 4.49
CA LEU A 60 -4.95 0.09 4.02
C LEU A 60 -5.98 -0.60 3.15
N THR A 61 -7.24 -0.32 3.45
CA THR A 61 -8.37 -0.63 2.60
C THR A 61 -9.28 0.59 2.50
N ALA A 62 -9.82 0.83 1.33
CA ALA A 62 -10.71 1.95 1.10
C ALA A 62 -12.17 1.60 1.37
N SER A 63 -12.53 0.32 1.47
CA SER A 63 -13.90 -0.13 1.73
C SER A 63 -13.95 -1.35 2.64
N ALA A 64 -15.12 -1.57 3.27
CA ALA A 64 -15.38 -2.78 4.04
C ALA A 64 -15.51 -4.03 3.13
N ASN A 65 -15.77 -3.84 1.84
CA ASN A 65 -16.00 -4.90 0.86
C ASN A 65 -14.82 -5.01 -0.13
N HIS A 66 -13.60 -5.10 0.37
CA HIS A 66 -12.44 -5.34 -0.47
C HIS A 66 -12.34 -6.82 -0.85
N GLN A 67 -11.69 -7.07 -2.00
CA GLN A 67 -11.35 -8.41 -2.47
C GLN A 67 -9.84 -8.49 -2.62
N ASP A 68 -9.23 -9.47 -1.98
CA ASP A 68 -7.81 -9.75 -2.10
C ASP A 68 -7.58 -10.88 -3.12
N GLU A 69 -6.85 -10.56 -4.17
CA GLU A 69 -6.51 -11.47 -5.27
C GLU A 69 -4.99 -11.63 -5.37
N HIS A 70 -4.57 -12.76 -5.91
CA HIS A 70 -3.17 -12.99 -6.28
C HIS A 70 -2.18 -12.90 -5.10
N TYR A 71 -2.52 -13.59 -4.01
CA TYR A 71 -1.68 -13.66 -2.83
C TYR A 71 -0.43 -14.50 -3.08
N ALA A 72 0.73 -13.96 -2.66
CA ALA A 72 2.00 -14.65 -2.67
C ALA A 72 2.75 -14.36 -1.37
N VAL A 73 3.43 -15.37 -0.81
CA VAL A 73 4.13 -15.28 0.47
C VAL A 73 5.42 -16.09 0.46
N GLY A 74 6.38 -15.66 1.25
CA GLY A 74 7.64 -16.38 1.45
C GLY A 74 8.65 -15.54 2.21
N THR A 75 9.93 -15.91 2.10
CA THR A 75 11.02 -15.20 2.77
C THR A 75 11.96 -14.59 1.74
N TYR A 76 12.28 -13.32 1.88
CA TYR A 76 13.23 -12.63 1.02
C TYR A 76 14.27 -11.89 1.88
N GLU A 77 15.55 -12.17 1.65
CA GLU A 77 16.68 -11.61 2.43
C GLU A 77 16.51 -11.72 3.95
N GLY A 78 15.84 -12.81 4.40
CA GLY A 78 15.60 -13.11 5.80
C GLY A 78 14.44 -12.33 6.43
N TYR A 79 13.56 -11.72 5.62
CA TYR A 79 12.28 -11.15 6.03
C TYR A 79 11.14 -12.00 5.50
N ASP A 80 10.12 -12.21 6.32
CA ASP A 80 8.86 -12.76 5.84
C ASP A 80 8.11 -11.68 5.07
N VAL A 81 7.74 -11.99 3.83
CA VAL A 81 7.10 -11.06 2.91
C VAL A 81 5.82 -11.65 2.35
N SER A 82 4.84 -10.78 2.17
CA SER A 82 3.55 -11.11 1.56
C SER A 82 3.18 -10.07 0.52
N ILE A 83 2.58 -10.51 -0.59
CA ILE A 83 2.10 -9.65 -1.67
C ILE A 83 0.64 -9.96 -1.92
N VAL A 84 -0.17 -8.92 -2.10
CA VAL A 84 -1.57 -9.06 -2.51
C VAL A 84 -1.98 -7.96 -3.48
N ASN A 85 -2.84 -8.29 -4.43
CA ASN A 85 -3.56 -7.31 -5.23
C ASN A 85 -4.95 -7.13 -4.63
N ARG A 86 -5.18 -6.00 -3.92
CA ARG A 86 -6.45 -5.67 -3.27
C ARG A 86 -7.30 -4.80 -4.20
N MET A 87 -8.55 -5.20 -4.38
CA MET A 87 -9.54 -4.45 -5.13
C MET A 87 -10.60 -3.92 -4.18
N ASP A 88 -10.74 -2.61 -4.13
CA ASP A 88 -11.74 -1.89 -3.35
C ASP A 88 -12.82 -1.29 -4.24
N THR A 89 -14.00 -1.09 -3.69
CA THR A 89 -15.06 -0.29 -4.30
C THR A 89 -15.33 0.92 -3.44
N THR A 90 -15.05 2.09 -3.97
CA THR A 90 -15.27 3.37 -3.29
C THR A 90 -16.41 4.14 -3.96
N GLU A 91 -17.12 4.94 -3.19
CA GLU A 91 -18.12 5.87 -3.70
C GLU A 91 -17.50 7.28 -3.76
N ASP A 92 -17.60 7.93 -4.92
CA ASP A 92 -17.14 9.31 -5.06
C ASP A 92 -18.17 10.30 -4.50
N SER A 93 -17.80 11.59 -4.44
CA SER A 93 -18.68 12.66 -3.95
C SER A 93 -19.99 12.83 -4.72
N THR A 94 -20.14 12.17 -5.87
CA THR A 94 -21.36 12.17 -6.68
C THR A 94 -22.21 10.91 -6.50
N GLY A 95 -21.85 10.01 -5.57
CA GLY A 95 -22.52 8.73 -5.33
C GLY A 95 -22.18 7.65 -6.38
N ARG A 96 -21.14 7.85 -7.20
CA ARG A 96 -20.73 6.86 -8.19
C ARG A 96 -19.71 5.90 -7.59
N LEU A 97 -19.95 4.61 -7.83
CA LEU A 97 -19.00 3.56 -7.44
C LEU A 97 -17.79 3.59 -8.37
N ARG A 98 -16.60 3.63 -7.76
CA ARG A 98 -15.31 3.52 -8.44
C ARG A 98 -14.55 2.32 -7.90
N SER A 99 -13.93 1.57 -8.80
CA SER A 99 -13.00 0.52 -8.43
C SER A 99 -11.63 1.14 -8.17
N HIS A 100 -11.06 0.82 -7.03
CA HIS A 100 -9.73 1.22 -6.59
C HIS A 100 -8.86 -0.03 -6.43
N SER A 101 -7.63 0.01 -6.90
CA SER A 101 -6.73 -1.15 -6.89
C SER A 101 -5.46 -0.80 -6.12
N TRP A 102 -5.12 -1.66 -5.17
CA TRP A 102 -3.87 -1.59 -4.41
C TRP A 102 -3.00 -2.80 -4.72
N LEU A 103 -1.74 -2.58 -5.07
CA LEU A 103 -0.73 -3.61 -4.89
C LEU A 103 -0.07 -3.36 -3.55
N ILE A 104 -0.17 -4.32 -2.64
CA ILE A 104 0.35 -4.24 -1.27
C ILE A 104 1.48 -5.24 -1.13
N LEU A 105 2.64 -4.78 -0.69
CA LEU A 105 3.74 -5.58 -0.18
C LEU A 105 3.81 -5.38 1.33
N GLU A 106 3.73 -6.45 2.09
CA GLU A 106 3.96 -6.50 3.53
C GLU A 106 5.31 -7.14 3.81
N ILE A 107 6.06 -6.58 4.74
CA ILE A 107 7.35 -7.09 5.23
C ILE A 107 7.29 -7.10 6.75
N ASN A 108 7.37 -8.27 7.37
CA ASN A 108 7.42 -8.38 8.83
C ASN A 108 8.79 -7.91 9.34
N LEU A 109 8.81 -6.86 10.17
CA LEU A 109 10.01 -6.30 10.75
C LEU A 109 10.50 -7.20 11.91
N ARG A 110 11.80 -7.32 12.06
CA ARG A 110 12.41 -8.13 13.14
C ARG A 110 12.32 -7.45 14.49
N HIS A 111 12.39 -6.13 14.51
CA HIS A 111 12.35 -5.28 15.71
C HIS A 111 11.20 -4.25 15.62
N GLY A 112 10.15 -4.58 14.89
CA GLY A 112 9.05 -3.66 14.62
C GLY A 112 8.06 -3.45 15.77
N ALA A 113 8.12 -4.27 16.84
CA ALA A 113 7.13 -4.24 17.92
C ALA A 113 7.05 -2.88 18.65
N ASP A 114 8.17 -2.16 18.73
CA ASP A 114 8.28 -0.86 19.42
C ASP A 114 8.15 0.33 18.45
N LEU A 115 7.98 0.06 17.16
CA LEU A 115 7.81 1.14 16.19
C LEU A 115 6.40 1.74 16.28
N PRO A 116 6.30 3.07 16.29
CA PRO A 116 5.00 3.73 16.26
C PRO A 116 4.29 3.51 14.92
N HIS A 117 2.98 3.67 14.90
CA HIS A 117 2.24 3.75 13.65
C HIS A 117 2.66 4.99 12.87
N ILE A 118 3.24 4.78 11.69
CA ILE A 118 3.75 5.82 10.78
C ILE A 118 3.11 5.62 9.41
N PHE A 119 2.62 6.68 8.82
CA PHE A 119 2.17 6.67 7.45
C PHE A 119 2.90 7.74 6.64
N MET A 120 3.44 7.35 5.50
CA MET A 120 4.04 8.22 4.49
C MET A 120 3.16 8.23 3.24
N GLY A 121 2.47 9.33 3.03
CA GLY A 121 1.57 9.51 1.89
C GLY A 121 2.08 10.52 0.89
N MET A 122 1.68 10.35 -0.37
CA MET A 122 1.99 11.29 -1.45
C MET A 122 1.07 12.52 -1.42
N HIS A 123 1.61 13.69 -1.77
CA HIS A 123 0.83 14.94 -1.79
C HIS A 123 -0.26 15.00 -2.86
N GLU A 124 -0.09 14.29 -3.96
CA GLU A 124 -1.03 14.34 -5.11
C GLU A 124 -2.37 13.66 -4.82
N HIS A 125 -2.46 12.93 -3.72
CA HIS A 125 -3.66 12.17 -3.35
C HIS A 125 -4.59 12.92 -2.40
N LYS A 126 -4.91 14.19 -2.66
CA LYS A 126 -5.81 15.00 -1.82
C LYS A 126 -7.23 14.41 -1.67
N ASP A 127 -7.71 13.69 -2.69
CA ASP A 127 -9.01 12.98 -2.70
C ASP A 127 -8.83 11.46 -2.55
N SER A 128 -7.75 11.06 -1.95
CA SER A 128 -7.25 9.70 -1.90
C SER A 128 -8.03 8.83 -0.91
N PRO A 129 -8.09 7.53 -1.17
CA PRO A 129 -8.59 6.52 -0.23
C PRO A 129 -7.87 6.53 1.12
N TYR A 130 -6.70 7.18 1.24
CA TYR A 130 -6.02 7.45 2.52
C TYR A 130 -6.85 8.28 3.51
N SER A 131 -7.90 8.99 3.07
CA SER A 131 -8.83 9.67 3.99
C SER A 131 -9.44 8.72 5.01
N LYS A 132 -9.65 7.45 4.67
CA LYS A 132 -10.12 6.43 5.61
C LYS A 132 -9.12 6.11 6.71
N LEU A 133 -7.81 6.11 6.40
CA LEU A 133 -6.77 5.95 7.42
C LEU A 133 -6.96 6.98 8.55
N PHE A 134 -7.20 8.24 8.19
CA PHE A 134 -7.40 9.31 9.17
C PHE A 134 -8.74 9.24 9.90
N ILE A 135 -9.75 8.59 9.30
CA ILE A 135 -11.01 8.30 9.99
C ILE A 135 -10.80 7.18 11.01
N THR A 136 -10.06 6.13 10.64
CA THR A 136 -9.76 4.99 11.53
C THR A 136 -8.74 5.37 12.61
N HIS A 137 -7.81 6.26 12.27
CA HIS A 137 -6.75 6.73 13.17
C HIS A 137 -6.79 8.26 13.32
N PRO A 138 -7.82 8.83 13.99
CA PRO A 138 -8.04 10.28 14.07
C PRO A 138 -6.94 11.01 14.85
N SER A 139 -6.13 10.30 15.61
CA SER A 139 -4.97 10.85 16.34
C SER A 139 -3.73 11.04 15.48
N MET A 140 -3.70 10.52 14.25
CA MET A 140 -2.58 10.73 13.32
C MET A 140 -2.59 12.17 12.82
N GLN A 141 -1.46 12.82 12.95
CA GLN A 141 -1.22 14.20 12.52
C GLN A 141 0.00 14.26 11.63
N ARG A 142 0.08 15.29 10.80
CA ARG A 142 1.27 15.52 9.98
C ARG A 142 2.47 15.85 10.87
N VAL A 143 3.57 15.10 10.68
CA VAL A 143 4.82 15.31 11.39
C VAL A 143 5.46 16.61 10.91
N PRO A 144 5.79 17.56 11.80
CA PRO A 144 6.53 18.77 11.44
C PRO A 144 8.00 18.41 11.21
N LEU A 145 8.37 18.21 9.95
CA LEU A 145 9.73 17.82 9.57
C LEU A 145 10.70 18.98 9.68
N GLY A 146 11.96 18.69 10.02
CA GLY A 146 13.03 19.68 10.07
C GLY A 146 13.34 20.22 11.47
N THR A 147 12.86 19.55 12.51
CA THR A 147 13.16 19.90 13.91
C THR A 147 14.65 19.74 14.24
N PHE A 148 15.29 18.67 13.71
CA PHE A 148 16.68 18.35 14.03
C PHE A 148 17.65 18.66 12.90
N GLU A 149 17.21 18.46 11.65
CA GLU A 149 18.04 18.64 10.47
C GLU A 149 17.21 19.02 9.23
N PRO A 150 17.80 19.71 8.23
CA PRO A 150 17.08 20.05 7.02
C PRO A 150 16.81 18.78 6.17
N TYR A 151 15.57 18.64 5.72
CA TYR A 151 15.15 17.54 4.85
C TYR A 151 15.38 17.83 3.38
N ASN A 152 15.48 16.76 2.57
CA ASN A 152 15.56 16.85 1.13
C ASN A 152 14.31 17.54 0.55
N GLN A 153 14.48 18.56 -0.28
CA GLN A 153 13.39 19.35 -0.86
C GLN A 153 12.48 18.48 -1.75
N GLU A 154 13.03 17.50 -2.45
CA GLU A 154 12.26 16.58 -3.29
C GLU A 154 11.36 15.68 -2.45
N PHE A 155 11.82 15.24 -1.27
CA PHE A 155 11.00 14.52 -0.32
C PHE A 155 9.83 15.37 0.17
N ILE A 156 10.11 16.58 0.63
CA ILE A 156 9.08 17.52 1.13
C ILE A 156 8.05 17.85 0.04
N ALA A 157 8.50 17.98 -1.22
CA ALA A 157 7.62 18.27 -2.34
C ALA A 157 6.69 17.11 -2.72
N ARG A 158 7.09 15.86 -2.42
CA ARG A 158 6.36 14.64 -2.83
C ARG A 158 5.56 14.00 -1.71
N TYR A 159 6.05 14.06 -0.46
CA TYR A 159 5.56 13.25 0.65
C TYR A 159 5.21 14.06 1.90
N SER A 160 4.29 13.53 2.67
CA SER A 160 4.05 13.89 4.06
C SER A 160 4.15 12.67 4.95
N LEU A 161 4.74 12.83 6.14
CA LEU A 161 4.70 11.85 7.20
C LEU A 161 3.57 12.17 8.18
N PHE A 162 2.91 11.11 8.67
CA PHE A 162 1.84 11.20 9.65
C PHE A 162 2.10 10.19 10.76
N ALA A 163 1.87 10.60 11.99
CA ALA A 163 1.95 9.77 13.18
C ALA A 163 1.16 10.40 14.33
N HIS A 164 1.05 9.70 15.45
CA HIS A 164 0.56 10.32 16.69
C HIS A 164 1.58 11.34 17.21
N ALA A 165 1.12 12.48 17.72
CA ALA A 165 1.96 13.61 18.10
C ALA A 165 3.06 13.26 19.13
N SER A 166 2.80 12.30 20.04
CA SER A 166 3.78 11.82 21.01
C SER A 166 5.01 11.14 20.38
N HIS A 167 4.93 10.74 19.11
CA HIS A 167 5.98 10.00 18.41
C HIS A 167 6.74 10.83 17.37
N PHE A 168 6.45 12.13 17.23
CA PHE A 168 7.07 12.96 16.19
C PHE A 168 8.60 12.92 16.21
N ILE A 169 9.21 13.02 17.37
CA ILE A 169 10.66 12.95 17.54
C ILE A 169 11.21 11.58 17.10
N GLN A 170 10.53 10.51 17.49
CA GLN A 170 10.91 9.16 17.13
C GLN A 170 10.77 8.94 15.61
N VAL A 171 9.70 9.46 15.00
CA VAL A 171 9.50 9.39 13.54
C VAL A 171 10.61 10.13 12.78
N GLU A 172 11.02 11.34 13.22
CA GLU A 172 12.12 12.06 12.61
C GLU A 172 13.46 11.32 12.72
N ARG A 173 13.69 10.54 13.78
CA ARG A 173 14.87 9.67 13.89
C ARG A 173 14.85 8.56 12.84
N TYR A 174 13.74 7.83 12.68
CA TYR A 174 13.60 6.74 11.70
C TYR A 174 13.63 7.25 10.25
N PHE A 175 12.93 8.34 9.99
CA PHE A 175 12.85 8.98 8.67
C PHE A 175 13.74 10.22 8.61
N ASN A 176 15.01 10.09 9.00
CA ASN A 176 16.00 11.17 8.97
C ASN A 176 16.33 11.64 7.54
N ALA A 177 17.16 12.68 7.41
CA ALA A 177 17.50 13.28 6.12
C ALA A 177 18.12 12.28 5.13
N ASN A 178 18.91 11.32 5.60
CA ASN A 178 19.54 10.30 4.74
C ASN A 178 18.49 9.32 4.21
N VAL A 179 17.62 8.80 5.08
CA VAL A 179 16.55 7.87 4.72
C VAL A 179 15.58 8.54 3.75
N THR A 180 15.13 9.76 4.05
CA THR A 180 14.18 10.49 3.20
C THR A 180 14.76 10.91 1.86
N LYS A 181 16.07 11.15 1.76
CA LYS A 181 16.76 11.35 0.47
C LYS A 181 16.68 10.12 -0.43
N VAL A 182 16.90 8.93 0.12
CA VAL A 182 16.78 7.67 -0.64
C VAL A 182 15.32 7.41 -1.03
N ILE A 183 14.39 7.67 -0.11
CA ILE A 183 12.94 7.55 -0.39
C ILE A 183 12.53 8.47 -1.54
N ALA A 184 12.95 9.74 -1.52
CA ALA A 184 12.65 10.68 -2.60
C ALA A 184 13.13 10.18 -3.95
N ALA A 185 14.32 9.57 -4.01
CA ALA A 185 14.92 9.09 -5.25
C ALA A 185 14.30 7.79 -5.80
N HIS A 186 13.82 6.89 -4.92
CA HIS A 186 13.53 5.51 -5.32
C HIS A 186 12.09 5.05 -5.06
N PHE A 187 11.34 5.70 -4.14
CA PHE A 187 10.00 5.23 -3.76
C PHE A 187 8.86 5.86 -4.58
N TRP A 188 9.10 6.93 -5.31
CA TRP A 188 8.05 7.55 -6.11
C TRP A 188 7.54 6.60 -7.22
N PRO A 189 6.22 6.37 -7.36
CA PRO A 189 5.07 6.90 -6.59
C PRO A 189 4.48 5.85 -5.64
N LEU A 190 5.20 5.45 -4.62
CA LEU A 190 4.75 4.48 -3.61
C LEU A 190 4.44 5.19 -2.29
N SER A 191 3.44 4.70 -1.55
CA SER A 191 3.20 5.09 -0.17
C SER A 191 3.71 4.01 0.78
N VAL A 192 3.94 4.37 2.03
CA VAL A 192 4.52 3.49 3.04
C VAL A 192 3.73 3.59 4.33
N GLU A 193 3.52 2.48 5.00
CA GLU A 193 2.96 2.43 6.35
C GLU A 193 3.80 1.49 7.22
N VAL A 194 4.06 1.89 8.44
CA VAL A 194 4.60 1.04 9.50
C VAL A 194 3.53 0.90 10.56
N ASN A 195 3.06 -0.31 10.79
CA ASN A 195 2.03 -0.56 11.77
C ASN A 195 2.13 -1.99 12.31
N GLU A 196 1.93 -2.16 13.62
CA GLU A 196 1.89 -3.46 14.30
C GLU A 196 3.07 -4.39 13.95
N GLY A 197 4.28 -3.83 13.86
CA GLY A 197 5.49 -4.61 13.56
C GLY A 197 5.70 -4.97 12.10
N ALA A 198 4.86 -4.49 11.20
CA ALA A 198 5.01 -4.71 9.77
C ALA A 198 5.23 -3.40 9.00
N LEU A 199 5.95 -3.50 7.89
CA LEU A 199 6.15 -2.47 6.90
C LEU A 199 5.30 -2.78 5.67
N TYR A 200 4.41 -1.88 5.31
CA TYR A 200 3.58 -1.98 4.11
C TYR A 200 4.05 -0.98 3.06
N ILE A 201 4.19 -1.46 1.83
CA ILE A 201 4.45 -0.62 0.65
C ILE A 201 3.23 -0.70 -0.27
N TYR A 202 2.69 0.44 -0.64
CA TYR A 202 1.49 0.55 -1.45
C TYR A 202 1.79 1.15 -2.82
N ALA A 203 1.32 0.47 -3.87
CA ALA A 203 1.20 1.07 -5.20
C ALA A 203 -0.28 1.24 -5.53
N ASP A 204 -0.69 2.50 -5.64
CA ASP A 204 -2.07 2.93 -5.81
C ASP A 204 -2.44 3.02 -7.29
N ASN A 205 -3.50 2.29 -7.70
CA ASN A 205 -4.06 2.29 -9.06
C ASN A 205 -3.03 2.11 -10.19
N GLN A 206 -1.88 1.51 -9.89
CA GLN A 206 -0.84 1.24 -10.87
C GLN A 206 -1.03 -0.12 -11.54
N PRO A 207 -0.63 -0.27 -12.82
CA PRO A 207 -0.55 -1.58 -13.45
C PRO A 207 0.45 -2.48 -12.73
N VAL A 208 0.03 -3.69 -12.35
CA VAL A 208 0.91 -4.67 -11.73
C VAL A 208 1.88 -5.19 -12.77
N THR A 209 3.16 -4.93 -12.57
CA THR A 209 4.25 -5.36 -13.46
C THR A 209 5.38 -5.96 -12.64
N ILE A 210 6.20 -6.82 -13.27
CA ILE A 210 7.41 -7.38 -12.62
C ILE A 210 8.36 -6.27 -12.17
N ARG A 211 8.48 -5.18 -12.95
CA ARG A 211 9.32 -4.03 -12.59
C ARG A 211 8.82 -3.31 -11.33
N LEU A 212 7.50 -3.13 -11.19
CA LEU A 212 6.90 -2.52 -10.01
C LEU A 212 7.13 -3.41 -8.78
N LEU A 213 6.85 -4.72 -8.89
CA LEU A 213 7.07 -5.70 -7.83
C LEU A 213 8.54 -5.75 -7.38
N ASP A 214 9.47 -5.75 -8.32
CA ASP A 214 10.92 -5.72 -8.05
C ASP A 214 11.34 -4.44 -7.32
N ALA A 215 10.80 -3.29 -7.74
CA ALA A 215 11.05 -2.00 -7.08
C ALA A 215 10.46 -1.98 -5.66
N MET A 216 9.21 -2.43 -5.47
CA MET A 216 8.58 -2.50 -4.15
C MET A 216 9.36 -3.41 -3.21
N LEU A 217 9.76 -4.62 -3.67
CA LEU A 217 10.47 -5.57 -2.83
C LEU A 217 11.86 -5.05 -2.43
N LYS A 218 12.65 -4.55 -3.38
CA LYS A 218 14.00 -4.02 -3.11
C LYS A 218 13.96 -2.79 -2.19
N ASN A 219 13.10 -1.83 -2.51
CA ASN A 219 12.97 -0.60 -1.73
C ASN A 219 12.40 -0.90 -0.34
N GLY A 220 11.38 -1.77 -0.26
CA GLY A 220 10.78 -2.19 1.00
C GLY A 220 11.80 -2.92 1.89
N THR A 221 12.55 -3.88 1.35
CA THR A 221 13.58 -4.61 2.11
C THR A 221 14.71 -3.68 2.58
N TRP A 222 15.12 -2.72 1.74
CA TRP A 222 16.06 -1.70 2.15
C TRP A 222 15.53 -0.88 3.34
N LEU A 223 14.28 -0.41 3.26
CA LEU A 223 13.68 0.38 4.33
C LEU A 223 13.49 -0.46 5.62
N ALA A 224 13.07 -1.72 5.50
CA ALA A 224 12.96 -2.64 6.63
C ALA A 224 14.29 -2.77 7.38
N LYS A 225 15.41 -2.92 6.66
CA LYS A 225 16.76 -2.97 7.26
C LYS A 225 17.12 -1.67 7.97
N GLN A 226 16.75 -0.51 7.40
CA GLN A 226 16.99 0.79 8.05
C GLN A 226 16.20 0.93 9.35
N LEU A 227 14.91 0.54 9.35
CA LEU A 227 14.05 0.60 10.53
C LEU A 227 14.54 -0.36 11.62
N ASP A 228 14.86 -1.61 11.27
CA ASP A 228 15.36 -2.60 12.23
C ASP A 228 16.72 -2.21 12.84
N SER A 229 17.63 -1.61 12.05
CA SER A 229 18.94 -1.20 12.54
C SER A 229 18.88 -0.05 13.56
N GLN A 230 17.88 0.81 13.46
CA GLN A 230 17.67 1.94 14.35
C GLN A 230 16.85 1.60 15.60
N SER A 231 16.20 0.45 15.63
CA SER A 231 15.39 -0.02 16.76
C SER A 231 16.22 -0.71 17.86
N ILE A 232 17.51 -0.97 17.60
CA ILE A 232 18.41 -1.67 18.52
C ILE A 232 19.15 -0.72 19.47
N ASP A 233 19.15 0.58 19.18
CA ASP A 233 19.78 1.66 19.98
C ASP A 233 18.74 2.37 20.89
#